data_4744549f689c0e18aa4ea245b0c6d578
#
_entry.id   4744549f689c0e18aa4ea245b0c6d578
#
_cell.length_a   1.000
_cell.length_b   1.000
_cell.length_c   1.000
_cell.angle_alpha   90.00
_cell.angle_beta   90.00
_cell.angle_gamma   90.00
#
_symmetry.space_group_name_H-M   'P 1'
#
loop_
_entity.id
_entity.type
_entity.pdbx_description
1 polymer ?
#
loop_
_entity_poly.entity_id
_entity_poly.type
_entity_poly.pdbx_seq_one_letter_code
_entity_poly.pdbx_strand_id
1 'polypeptide(L)'
;MLANLLPGLRDVRAPLSTGCIWLLTLWLILEDHVPTPQQAHGVWASLYRLGGLVGPAGVLASGAFLAYLIGAMLAVRVVTVNAREAPKAMAFWGGRTALAPRVSRFAYDDLVSFLHNQDRLPQPEPDSTAAVSPERERGARLVANLTVRDILGETRQLRTKLLIANYDLFNEYDRAVAEAEFRKNVAYALLGLTAALSWLQSPWWALLLIVSARLYVAGVGSERAANDVIVQSVVAGLITPFSITGAAGVPAVPTGLSQ
;
A
#
# COMPACT_ATOMS: atom_id res chain seq x y z
N MET A 1 2.25 26.09 -8.25
CA MET A 1 1.21 26.08 -9.30
C MET A 1 1.40 24.99 -10.36
N LEU A 2 2.60 24.69 -10.84
CA LEU A 2 2.84 23.61 -11.83
C LEU A 2 2.49 22.20 -11.33
N ALA A 3 2.55 21.92 -10.02
CA ALA A 3 2.23 20.62 -9.44
C ALA A 3 0.75 20.22 -9.55
N ASN A 4 -0.15 21.20 -9.71
CA ASN A 4 -1.60 20.94 -9.86
C ASN A 4 -2.04 20.77 -11.31
N LEU A 5 -1.16 21.06 -12.29
CA LEU A 5 -1.46 20.99 -13.71
C LEU A 5 -1.34 19.57 -14.31
N LEU A 6 -0.73 18.63 -13.58
CA LEU A 6 -0.40 17.31 -14.12
C LEU A 6 -0.75 16.17 -13.14
N PRO A 7 -2.01 16.02 -12.70
CA PRO A 7 -2.41 14.88 -11.88
C PRO A 7 -2.06 13.52 -12.55
N GLY A 8 -2.11 13.47 -13.88
CA GLY A 8 -1.77 12.26 -14.63
C GLY A 8 -0.28 11.87 -14.60
N LEU A 9 0.66 12.80 -14.40
CA LEU A 9 2.09 12.45 -14.31
C LEU A 9 2.41 11.64 -13.06
N ARG A 10 1.66 11.83 -12.00
CA ARG A 10 1.81 11.08 -10.76
C ARG A 10 1.47 9.61 -10.96
N ASP A 11 0.40 9.33 -11.67
CA ASP A 11 -0.07 7.96 -11.93
C ASP A 11 0.86 7.19 -12.87
N VAL A 12 1.55 7.91 -13.76
CA VAL A 12 2.52 7.32 -14.70
C VAL A 12 3.89 7.09 -14.04
N ARG A 13 4.28 7.91 -13.06
CA ARG A 13 5.61 7.86 -12.42
C ARG A 13 5.92 6.49 -11.82
N ALA A 14 5.00 5.91 -11.07
CA ALA A 14 5.23 4.64 -10.38
C ALA A 14 5.38 3.46 -11.36
N PRO A 15 4.47 3.22 -12.31
CA PRO A 15 4.63 2.17 -13.31
C PRO A 15 5.88 2.36 -14.17
N LEU A 16 6.15 3.59 -14.63
CA LEU A 16 7.29 3.85 -15.50
C LEU A 16 8.62 3.55 -14.81
N SER A 17 8.83 4.05 -13.59
CA SER A 17 10.08 3.83 -12.83
C SER A 17 10.28 2.35 -12.51
N THR A 18 9.24 1.67 -12.06
CA THR A 18 9.27 0.24 -11.76
C THR A 18 9.56 -0.58 -13.01
N GLY A 19 8.91 -0.24 -14.12
CA GLY A 19 9.11 -0.93 -15.39
C GLY A 19 10.49 -0.71 -16.01
N CYS A 20 11.08 0.49 -15.86
CA CYS A 20 12.47 0.73 -16.28
C CYS A 20 13.44 -0.19 -15.55
N ILE A 21 13.26 -0.40 -14.23
CA ILE A 21 14.11 -1.30 -13.45
C ILE A 21 13.92 -2.75 -13.90
N TRP A 22 12.68 -3.17 -14.16
CA TRP A 22 12.39 -4.51 -14.67
C TRP A 22 12.95 -4.73 -16.09
N LEU A 23 12.83 -3.73 -16.98
CA LEU A 23 13.45 -3.80 -18.31
C LEU A 23 14.97 -3.92 -18.22
N LEU A 24 15.60 -3.15 -17.32
CA LEU A 24 17.04 -3.27 -17.08
C LEU A 24 17.41 -4.67 -16.57
N THR A 25 16.61 -5.19 -15.63
CA THR A 25 16.81 -6.57 -15.12
C THR A 25 16.69 -7.60 -16.23
N LEU A 26 15.67 -7.48 -17.07
CA LEU A 26 15.44 -8.36 -18.21
C LEU A 26 16.58 -8.24 -19.23
N TRP A 27 17.02 -7.03 -19.50
CA TRP A 27 18.17 -6.79 -20.40
C TRP A 27 19.42 -7.50 -19.91
N LEU A 28 19.80 -7.35 -18.64
CA LEU A 28 20.96 -7.99 -18.05
C LEU A 28 20.92 -9.52 -18.13
N ILE A 29 19.72 -10.11 -18.05
CA ILE A 29 19.55 -11.57 -18.17
C ILE A 29 19.66 -12.02 -19.63
N LEU A 30 19.23 -11.21 -20.57
CA LEU A 30 19.10 -11.57 -21.98
C LEU A 30 20.25 -11.07 -22.86
N GLU A 31 21.13 -10.18 -22.37
CA GLU A 31 22.14 -9.51 -23.21
C GLU A 31 23.02 -10.49 -23.98
N ASP A 32 23.40 -11.61 -23.36
CA ASP A 32 24.21 -12.67 -23.99
C ASP A 32 23.47 -13.44 -25.10
N HIS A 33 22.14 -13.37 -25.10
CA HIS A 33 21.27 -14.06 -26.06
C HIS A 33 20.79 -13.14 -27.20
N VAL A 34 21.06 -11.84 -27.12
CA VAL A 34 20.69 -10.87 -28.16
C VAL A 34 21.77 -10.86 -29.25
N PRO A 35 21.45 -11.27 -30.48
CA PRO A 35 22.43 -11.29 -31.55
C PRO A 35 22.86 -9.86 -31.93
N THR A 36 24.12 -9.69 -32.31
CA THR A 36 24.58 -8.41 -32.85
C THR A 36 23.86 -8.07 -34.14
N PRO A 37 23.78 -6.79 -34.56
CA PRO A 37 23.08 -6.39 -35.79
C PRO A 37 23.58 -7.16 -37.03
N GLN A 38 24.84 -7.57 -37.05
CA GLN A 38 25.45 -8.32 -38.16
C GLN A 38 25.06 -9.80 -38.19
N GLN A 39 24.71 -10.37 -37.04
CA GLN A 39 24.30 -11.77 -36.87
C GLN A 39 22.79 -11.94 -36.74
N ALA A 40 22.04 -10.84 -36.75
CA ALA A 40 20.62 -10.86 -36.56
C ALA A 40 19.87 -11.44 -37.78
N HIS A 41 19.03 -12.46 -37.52
CA HIS A 41 18.15 -13.08 -38.54
C HIS A 41 16.69 -13.03 -38.08
N GLY A 42 15.78 -13.06 -39.05
CA GLY A 42 14.34 -13.12 -38.77
C GLY A 42 13.80 -11.89 -38.01
N VAL A 43 13.19 -12.12 -36.86
CA VAL A 43 12.57 -11.07 -36.04
C VAL A 43 13.57 -10.03 -35.56
N TRP A 44 14.80 -10.47 -35.18
CA TRP A 44 15.84 -9.57 -34.70
C TRP A 44 16.32 -8.61 -35.80
N ALA A 45 16.49 -9.11 -37.04
CA ALA A 45 16.86 -8.26 -38.17
C ALA A 45 15.78 -7.21 -38.46
N SER A 46 14.50 -7.58 -38.35
CA SER A 46 13.37 -6.66 -38.50
C SER A 46 13.35 -5.59 -37.42
N LEU A 47 13.63 -5.97 -36.15
CA LEU A 47 13.71 -5.03 -35.02
C LEU A 47 14.84 -4.01 -35.22
N TYR A 48 16.04 -4.46 -35.63
CA TYR A 48 17.15 -3.55 -35.91
C TYR A 48 16.83 -2.59 -37.07
N ARG A 49 16.18 -3.10 -38.14
CA ARG A 49 15.73 -2.26 -39.26
C ARG A 49 14.70 -1.22 -38.80
N LEU A 50 13.73 -1.64 -38.01
CA LEU A 50 12.72 -0.74 -37.46
C LEU A 50 13.36 0.34 -36.57
N GLY A 51 14.30 -0.06 -35.68
CA GLY A 51 15.05 0.88 -34.84
C GLY A 51 15.82 1.92 -35.66
N GLY A 52 16.41 1.50 -36.77
CA GLY A 52 17.08 2.40 -37.70
C GLY A 52 16.14 3.37 -38.41
N LEU A 53 14.92 2.94 -38.74
CA LEU A 53 13.90 3.80 -39.38
C LEU A 53 13.30 4.83 -38.42
N VAL A 54 13.02 4.41 -37.18
CA VAL A 54 12.35 5.23 -36.16
C VAL A 54 13.34 6.20 -35.48
N GLY A 55 14.62 5.86 -35.54
CA GLY A 55 15.69 6.66 -34.93
C GLY A 55 15.75 6.56 -33.40
N PRO A 56 16.78 7.18 -32.79
CA PRO A 56 17.03 7.05 -31.34
C PRO A 56 15.87 7.51 -30.46
N ALA A 57 15.22 8.61 -30.83
CA ALA A 57 14.10 9.15 -30.08
C ALA A 57 12.89 8.21 -30.06
N GLY A 58 12.59 7.55 -31.18
CA GLY A 58 11.50 6.60 -31.27
C GLY A 58 11.81 5.31 -30.53
N VAL A 59 13.06 4.85 -30.54
CA VAL A 59 13.50 3.67 -29.76
C VAL A 59 13.32 3.98 -28.26
N LEU A 60 13.75 5.16 -27.79
CA LEU A 60 13.56 5.58 -26.41
C LEU A 60 12.09 5.69 -26.04
N ALA A 61 11.25 6.27 -26.88
CA ALA A 61 9.81 6.37 -26.65
C ALA A 61 9.14 4.98 -26.56
N SER A 62 9.51 4.07 -27.45
CA SER A 62 9.02 2.69 -27.44
C SER A 62 9.49 1.93 -26.17
N GLY A 63 10.75 2.13 -25.77
CA GLY A 63 11.30 1.58 -24.54
C GLY A 63 10.57 2.11 -23.28
N ALA A 64 10.29 3.42 -23.25
CA ALA A 64 9.53 4.02 -22.15
C ALA A 64 8.09 3.50 -22.08
N PHE A 65 7.45 3.31 -23.26
CA PHE A 65 6.11 2.73 -23.33
C PHE A 65 6.11 1.26 -22.83
N LEU A 66 7.07 0.45 -23.25
CA LEU A 66 7.23 -0.93 -22.77
C LEU A 66 7.52 -0.96 -21.27
N ALA A 67 8.39 -0.06 -20.77
CA ALA A 67 8.62 0.09 -19.35
C ALA A 67 7.33 0.38 -18.60
N TYR A 68 6.54 1.33 -19.10
CA TYR A 68 5.25 1.65 -18.48
C TYR A 68 4.31 0.43 -18.44
N LEU A 69 4.18 -0.31 -19.54
CA LEU A 69 3.32 -1.51 -19.59
C LEU A 69 3.79 -2.59 -18.62
N ILE A 70 5.09 -2.91 -18.62
CA ILE A 70 5.67 -3.91 -17.70
C ILE A 70 5.45 -3.47 -16.26
N GLY A 71 5.74 -2.21 -15.95
CA GLY A 71 5.55 -1.68 -14.60
C GLY A 71 4.09 -1.69 -14.16
N ALA A 72 3.15 -1.38 -15.06
CA ALA A 72 1.72 -1.43 -14.78
C ALA A 72 1.21 -2.87 -14.56
N MET A 73 1.75 -3.83 -15.31
CA MET A 73 1.41 -5.26 -15.13
C MET A 73 1.98 -5.86 -13.85
N LEU A 74 3.22 -5.48 -13.50
CA LEU A 74 3.93 -5.98 -12.32
C LEU A 74 3.67 -5.15 -11.07
N ALA A 75 2.95 -4.02 -11.19
CA ALA A 75 2.62 -3.18 -10.06
C ALA A 75 1.80 -3.97 -9.02
N VAL A 76 2.43 -4.19 -7.87
CA VAL A 76 1.72 -4.67 -6.70
C VAL A 76 0.91 -3.48 -6.17
N ARG A 77 -0.37 -3.44 -6.50
CA ARG A 77 -1.27 -2.47 -5.88
C ARG A 77 -1.24 -2.72 -4.38
N VAL A 78 -1.10 -1.66 -3.62
CA VAL A 78 -1.42 -1.70 -2.19
C VAL A 78 -2.94 -1.82 -2.10
N VAL A 79 -3.45 -2.96 -2.55
CA VAL A 79 -4.74 -3.40 -2.11
C VAL A 79 -4.55 -3.52 -0.62
N THR A 80 -5.33 -2.80 0.17
CA THR A 80 -5.59 -3.16 1.54
C THR A 80 -5.98 -4.63 1.50
N VAL A 81 -4.95 -5.50 1.61
CA VAL A 81 -5.15 -6.95 1.64
C VAL A 81 -6.03 -7.12 2.86
N ASN A 82 -7.30 -7.43 2.61
CA ASN A 82 -8.21 -7.79 3.66
C ASN A 82 -7.43 -8.76 4.53
N ALA A 83 -7.19 -8.42 5.79
CA ALA A 83 -6.33 -9.18 6.68
C ALA A 83 -6.83 -10.63 6.87
N ARG A 84 -7.99 -10.98 6.28
CA ARG A 84 -8.53 -12.33 6.15
C ARG A 84 -7.79 -13.18 5.10
N GLU A 85 -7.16 -12.55 4.10
CA GLU A 85 -6.59 -13.25 2.94
C GLU A 85 -5.06 -13.20 2.88
N ALA A 86 -4.40 -12.60 3.89
CA ALA A 86 -2.93 -12.65 3.96
C ALA A 86 -2.50 -14.13 4.02
N PRO A 87 -1.78 -14.64 3.00
CA PRO A 87 -1.36 -16.03 3.00
C PRO A 87 -0.55 -16.30 4.26
N LYS A 88 -0.82 -17.43 4.92
CA LYS A 88 -0.17 -17.86 6.17
C LYS A 88 1.37 -17.84 6.09
N ALA A 89 1.93 -17.88 4.88
CA ALA A 89 3.35 -17.74 4.61
C ALA A 89 3.92 -16.34 4.98
N MET A 90 3.13 -15.25 4.87
CA MET A 90 3.55 -13.92 5.31
C MET A 90 3.53 -13.76 6.84
N ALA A 91 2.78 -14.58 7.55
CA ALA A 91 2.76 -14.61 9.01
C ALA A 91 4.10 -15.11 9.59
N PHE A 92 4.85 -15.91 8.85
CA PHE A 92 6.14 -16.44 9.28
C PHE A 92 7.24 -15.36 9.31
N TRP A 93 7.20 -14.40 8.36
CA TRP A 93 8.16 -13.27 8.32
C TRP A 93 7.74 -12.09 9.19
N GLY A 94 6.47 -12.02 9.60
CA GLY A 94 5.88 -10.95 10.39
C GLY A 94 5.53 -11.33 11.83
N GLY A 95 6.18 -12.33 12.40
CA GLY A 95 5.90 -12.83 13.76
C GLY A 95 5.57 -11.71 14.75
N ARG A 96 4.42 -11.74 15.39
CA ARG A 96 3.81 -10.74 16.30
C ARG A 96 3.33 -9.41 15.67
N THR A 97 3.81 -8.98 14.49
CA THR A 97 3.43 -7.70 13.87
C THR A 97 2.18 -7.81 12.99
N ALA A 98 1.71 -9.01 12.67
CA ALA A 98 0.49 -9.22 11.87
C ALA A 98 -0.80 -8.74 12.57
N LEU A 99 -0.76 -8.53 13.89
CA LEU A 99 -1.85 -7.98 14.71
C LEU A 99 -1.63 -6.51 15.08
N ALA A 100 -0.45 -5.93 14.77
CA ALA A 100 -0.24 -4.51 15.02
C ALA A 100 -1.13 -3.70 14.06
N PRO A 101 -1.88 -2.72 14.56
CA PRO A 101 -2.68 -1.86 13.73
C PRO A 101 -1.77 -1.19 12.69
N ARG A 102 -2.21 -1.19 11.42
CA ARG A 102 -1.51 -0.51 10.31
C ARG A 102 -1.66 1.00 10.38
N VAL A 103 -1.73 1.54 11.57
CA VAL A 103 -1.88 2.95 11.92
C VAL A 103 -0.76 3.35 12.88
N SER A 104 -0.49 4.63 13.00
CA SER A 104 0.45 5.15 13.98
C SER A 104 -0.10 4.97 15.41
N ARG A 105 0.80 5.07 16.38
CA ARG A 105 0.40 5.01 17.78
C ARG A 105 -0.57 6.13 18.15
N PHE A 106 -0.34 7.34 17.61
CA PHE A 106 -1.21 8.50 17.88
C PHE A 106 -2.63 8.27 17.38
N ALA A 107 -2.80 7.90 16.11
CA ALA A 107 -4.11 7.62 15.54
C ALA A 107 -4.84 6.46 16.26
N TYR A 108 -4.07 5.49 16.77
CA TYR A 108 -4.60 4.40 17.57
C TYR A 108 -5.09 4.88 18.93
N ASP A 109 -4.29 5.69 19.65
CA ASP A 109 -4.64 6.21 20.96
C ASP A 109 -5.84 7.17 20.86
N ASP A 110 -5.92 7.98 19.81
CA ASP A 110 -7.08 8.84 19.51
C ASP A 110 -8.35 8.02 19.27
N LEU A 111 -8.24 6.93 18.50
CA LEU A 111 -9.37 6.03 18.27
C LEU A 111 -9.83 5.33 19.56
N VAL A 112 -8.89 4.88 20.39
CA VAL A 112 -9.23 4.27 21.68
C VAL A 112 -9.98 5.26 22.57
N SER A 113 -9.52 6.51 22.63
CA SER A 113 -10.19 7.60 23.38
C SER A 113 -11.59 7.88 22.83
N PHE A 114 -11.74 7.92 21.50
CA PHE A 114 -13.02 8.08 20.83
C PHE A 114 -14.01 6.94 21.16
N LEU A 115 -13.53 5.67 21.14
CA LEU A 115 -14.34 4.51 21.48
C LEU A 115 -14.76 4.48 22.97
N HIS A 116 -13.91 4.97 23.87
CA HIS A 116 -14.25 5.16 25.28
C HIS A 116 -15.36 6.20 25.44
N ASN A 117 -15.27 7.34 24.76
CA ASN A 117 -16.29 8.38 24.79
C ASN A 117 -17.65 7.96 24.23
N GLN A 118 -17.66 6.91 23.37
CA GLN A 118 -18.89 6.33 22.83
C GLN A 118 -19.44 5.15 23.66
N ASP A 119 -18.96 4.92 24.87
CA ASP A 119 -19.30 3.77 25.73
C ASP A 119 -19.13 2.38 25.09
N ARG A 120 -18.30 2.31 24.03
CA ARG A 120 -18.02 1.05 23.32
C ARG A 120 -16.89 0.25 23.94
N LEU A 121 -16.09 0.88 24.77
CA LEU A 121 -15.09 0.23 25.61
C LEU A 121 -15.51 0.38 27.06
N PRO A 122 -15.29 -0.66 27.90
CA PRO A 122 -15.60 -0.57 29.32
C PRO A 122 -14.83 0.61 29.95
N GLN A 123 -15.57 1.55 30.50
CA GLN A 123 -14.98 2.70 31.19
C GLN A 123 -14.16 2.19 32.41
N PRO A 124 -12.99 2.77 32.66
CA PRO A 124 -12.31 2.55 33.92
C PRO A 124 -13.21 3.07 35.04
N GLU A 125 -13.66 2.20 35.94
CA GLU A 125 -14.42 2.62 37.12
C GLU A 125 -13.59 3.63 37.92
N PRO A 126 -14.10 4.85 38.18
CA PRO A 126 -13.34 5.94 38.79
C PRO A 126 -12.91 5.64 40.23
N ASP A 127 -13.54 4.68 40.89
CA ASP A 127 -13.28 4.34 42.30
C ASP A 127 -12.40 3.12 42.51
N SER A 128 -11.98 2.41 41.46
CA SER A 128 -11.12 1.26 41.66
C SER A 128 -9.65 1.69 41.79
N THR A 129 -9.18 1.92 43.00
CA THR A 129 -7.75 1.87 43.37
C THR A 129 -7.09 0.50 43.08
N ALA A 130 -7.88 -0.47 42.63
CA ALA A 130 -7.40 -1.75 42.15
C ALA A 130 -6.78 -1.54 40.77
N ALA A 131 -5.50 -1.88 40.63
CA ALA A 131 -4.78 -1.92 39.38
C ALA A 131 -5.67 -2.59 38.32
N VAL A 132 -5.91 -1.87 37.18
CA VAL A 132 -6.71 -2.39 36.07
C VAL A 132 -6.23 -3.79 35.75
N SER A 133 -7.11 -4.78 35.84
CA SER A 133 -6.68 -6.16 35.68
C SER A 133 -6.07 -6.30 34.27
N PRO A 134 -4.90 -6.95 34.13
CA PRO A 134 -4.21 -7.05 32.86
C PRO A 134 -5.06 -7.73 31.77
N GLU A 135 -6.09 -8.48 32.17
CA GLU A 135 -7.06 -9.09 31.26
C GLU A 135 -8.03 -8.08 30.67
N ARG A 136 -8.48 -7.10 31.45
CA ARG A 136 -9.38 -6.03 31.02
C ARG A 136 -8.68 -5.11 30.00
N GLU A 137 -7.41 -4.79 30.24
CA GLU A 137 -6.59 -4.03 29.30
C GLU A 137 -6.34 -4.78 28.00
N ARG A 138 -6.09 -6.09 28.06
CA ARG A 138 -5.97 -6.95 26.89
C ARG A 138 -7.27 -7.02 26.09
N GLY A 139 -8.41 -7.11 26.75
CA GLY A 139 -9.73 -7.07 26.13
C GLY A 139 -9.99 -5.76 25.39
N ALA A 140 -9.73 -4.62 26.02
CA ALA A 140 -9.89 -3.31 25.42
C ALA A 140 -9.00 -3.13 24.18
N ARG A 141 -7.73 -3.54 24.28
CA ARG A 141 -6.80 -3.52 23.13
C ARG A 141 -7.26 -4.44 21.99
N LEU A 142 -7.84 -5.59 22.30
CA LEU A 142 -8.37 -6.50 21.30
C LEU A 142 -9.54 -5.87 20.55
N VAL A 143 -10.50 -5.26 21.26
CA VAL A 143 -11.64 -4.57 20.65
C VAL A 143 -11.18 -3.42 19.79
N ALA A 144 -10.25 -2.59 20.27
CA ALA A 144 -9.70 -1.49 19.50
C ALA A 144 -8.99 -1.99 18.21
N ASN A 145 -8.21 -3.06 18.29
CA ASN A 145 -7.55 -3.65 17.12
C ASN A 145 -8.56 -4.20 16.09
N LEU A 146 -9.65 -4.82 16.55
CA LEU A 146 -10.72 -5.29 15.67
C LEU A 146 -11.43 -4.12 15.00
N THR A 147 -11.71 -3.06 15.75
CA THR A 147 -12.34 -1.84 15.20
C THR A 147 -11.46 -1.16 14.16
N VAL A 148 -10.15 -1.02 14.40
CA VAL A 148 -9.20 -0.50 13.40
C VAL A 148 -9.24 -1.37 12.14
N ARG A 149 -9.23 -2.69 12.31
CA ARG A 149 -9.29 -3.63 11.18
C ARG A 149 -10.56 -3.49 10.37
N ASP A 150 -11.71 -3.32 11.04
CA ASP A 150 -13.00 -3.18 10.39
C ASP A 150 -13.08 -1.84 9.64
N ILE A 151 -12.62 -0.74 10.25
CA ILE A 151 -12.50 0.57 9.59
C ILE A 151 -11.62 0.47 8.34
N LEU A 152 -10.44 -0.15 8.46
CA LEU A 152 -9.53 -0.32 7.31
C LEU A 152 -10.10 -1.28 6.26
N GLY A 153 -10.95 -2.23 6.64
CA GLY A 153 -11.70 -3.08 5.71
C GLY A 153 -12.70 -2.31 4.85
N GLU A 154 -13.22 -1.20 5.36
CA GLU A 154 -14.17 -0.31 4.67
C GLU A 154 -13.49 0.84 3.90
N THR A 155 -12.16 0.85 3.80
CA THR A 155 -11.37 1.96 3.22
C THR A 155 -11.90 2.43 1.87
N ARG A 156 -12.36 1.51 1.01
CA ARG A 156 -12.90 1.87 -0.32
C ARG A 156 -14.12 2.79 -0.22
N GLN A 157 -15.03 2.51 0.72
CA GLN A 157 -16.23 3.33 0.93
C GLN A 157 -15.88 4.63 1.66
N LEU A 158 -15.00 4.53 2.67
CA LEU A 158 -14.54 5.68 3.45
C LEU A 158 -13.78 6.69 2.58
N ARG A 159 -13.00 6.22 1.61
CA ARG A 159 -12.34 7.07 0.60
C ARG A 159 -13.34 7.90 -0.18
N THR A 160 -14.45 7.31 -0.64
CA THR A 160 -15.50 8.04 -1.36
C THR A 160 -16.20 9.06 -0.46
N LYS A 161 -16.49 8.68 0.79
CA LYS A 161 -17.06 9.60 1.77
C LYS A 161 -16.11 10.76 2.08
N LEU A 162 -14.81 10.48 2.23
CA LEU A 162 -13.78 11.48 2.49
C LEU A 162 -13.65 12.48 1.33
N LEU A 163 -13.72 12.00 0.08
CA LEU A 163 -13.69 12.84 -1.12
C LEU A 163 -14.85 13.87 -1.11
N ILE A 164 -16.03 13.46 -0.65
CA ILE A 164 -17.22 14.32 -0.58
C ILE A 164 -17.13 15.25 0.63
N ALA A 165 -16.66 14.77 1.78
CA ALA A 165 -16.62 15.51 3.03
C ALA A 165 -15.50 16.54 3.07
N ASN A 166 -14.29 16.18 2.62
CA ASN A 166 -13.12 17.06 2.67
C ASN A 166 -12.09 16.67 1.58
N TYR A 167 -12.06 17.49 0.53
CA TYR A 167 -11.19 17.28 -0.62
C TYR A 167 -9.68 17.37 -0.28
N ASP A 168 -9.29 18.24 0.65
CA ASP A 168 -7.89 18.41 1.02
C ASP A 168 -7.35 17.18 1.77
N LEU A 169 -8.11 16.66 2.74
CA LEU A 169 -7.78 15.41 3.43
C LEU A 169 -7.77 14.21 2.47
N PHE A 170 -8.71 14.20 1.50
CA PHE A 170 -8.67 13.17 0.46
C PHE A 170 -7.39 13.23 -0.38
N ASN A 171 -6.93 14.42 -0.76
CA ASN A 171 -5.69 14.59 -1.51
C ASN A 171 -4.46 14.16 -0.68
N GLU A 172 -4.46 14.44 0.62
CA GLU A 172 -3.40 13.99 1.52
C GLU A 172 -3.37 12.45 1.60
N TYR A 173 -4.52 11.83 1.82
CA TYR A 173 -4.67 10.38 1.79
C TYR A 173 -4.18 9.78 0.46
N ASP A 174 -4.68 10.30 -0.65
CA ASP A 174 -4.35 9.80 -1.99
C ASP A 174 -2.86 9.96 -2.31
N ARG A 175 -2.25 11.06 -1.88
CA ARG A 175 -0.80 11.28 -1.98
C ARG A 175 -0.01 10.27 -1.17
N ALA A 176 -0.42 9.98 0.06
CA ALA A 176 0.26 9.02 0.91
C ALA A 176 0.17 7.59 0.35
N VAL A 177 -0.99 7.20 -0.19
CA VAL A 177 -1.19 5.90 -0.88
C VAL A 177 -0.29 5.79 -2.09
N ALA A 178 -0.27 6.80 -2.98
CA ALA A 178 0.56 6.75 -4.18
C ALA A 178 2.05 6.70 -3.87
N GLU A 179 2.50 7.38 -2.81
CA GLU A 179 3.89 7.32 -2.36
C GLU A 179 4.23 5.94 -1.78
N ALA A 180 3.30 5.32 -1.05
CA ALA A 180 3.46 3.96 -0.55
C ALA A 180 3.58 2.94 -1.68
N GLU A 181 2.71 3.02 -2.68
CA GLU A 181 2.74 2.15 -3.87
C GLU A 181 4.04 2.33 -4.65
N PHE A 182 4.44 3.58 -4.91
CA PHE A 182 5.69 3.88 -5.61
C PHE A 182 6.89 3.24 -4.92
N ARG A 183 7.08 3.51 -3.62
CA ARG A 183 8.24 3.01 -2.85
C ARG A 183 8.28 1.49 -2.79
N LYS A 184 7.15 0.84 -2.56
CA LYS A 184 7.06 -0.62 -2.50
C LYS A 184 7.35 -1.26 -3.85
N ASN A 185 6.77 -0.74 -4.93
CA ASN A 185 6.97 -1.28 -6.28
C ASN A 185 8.41 -1.12 -6.74
N VAL A 186 9.04 0.03 -6.47
CA VAL A 186 10.47 0.24 -6.73
C VAL A 186 11.33 -0.71 -5.88
N ALA A 187 10.98 -0.92 -4.61
CA ALA A 187 11.70 -1.86 -3.75
C ALA A 187 11.66 -3.29 -4.29
N TYR A 188 10.51 -3.78 -4.75
CA TYR A 188 10.40 -5.10 -5.38
C TYR A 188 11.17 -5.21 -6.69
N ALA A 189 11.13 -4.18 -7.53
CA ALA A 189 11.90 -4.17 -8.77
C ALA A 189 13.41 -4.16 -8.49
N LEU A 190 13.87 -3.38 -7.50
CA LEU A 190 15.27 -3.38 -7.06
C LEU A 190 15.68 -4.73 -6.48
N LEU A 191 14.79 -5.44 -5.78
CA LEU A 191 15.08 -6.78 -5.29
C LEU A 191 15.36 -7.75 -6.46
N GLY A 192 14.54 -7.70 -7.51
CA GLY A 192 14.75 -8.47 -8.74
C GLY A 192 16.07 -8.13 -9.43
N LEU A 193 16.35 -6.83 -9.58
CA LEU A 193 17.61 -6.35 -10.16
C LEU A 193 18.82 -6.79 -9.35
N THR A 194 18.74 -6.69 -8.02
CA THR A 194 19.81 -7.11 -7.11
C THR A 194 20.10 -8.61 -7.27
N ALA A 195 19.05 -9.43 -7.34
CA ALA A 195 19.21 -10.86 -7.55
C ALA A 195 19.92 -11.17 -8.88
N ALA A 196 19.49 -10.52 -9.97
CA ALA A 196 20.12 -10.69 -11.29
C ALA A 196 21.60 -10.26 -11.28
N LEU A 197 21.91 -9.07 -10.76
CA LEU A 197 23.28 -8.56 -10.69
C LEU A 197 24.18 -9.43 -9.79
N SER A 198 23.68 -9.88 -8.64
CA SER A 198 24.45 -10.72 -7.73
C SER A 198 24.75 -12.09 -8.32
N TRP A 199 23.84 -12.60 -9.17
CA TRP A 199 24.02 -13.87 -9.86
C TRP A 199 24.95 -13.77 -11.07
N LEU A 200 24.76 -12.73 -11.91
CA LEU A 200 25.45 -12.61 -13.20
C LEU A 200 26.83 -11.95 -13.08
N GLN A 201 27.01 -11.01 -12.16
CA GLN A 201 28.24 -10.22 -12.10
C GLN A 201 29.02 -10.44 -10.82
N SER A 202 28.49 -10.03 -9.67
CA SER A 202 29.25 -10.12 -8.41
C SER A 202 28.33 -10.06 -7.19
N PRO A 203 28.64 -10.87 -6.14
CA PRO A 203 27.86 -10.85 -4.89
C PRO A 203 27.88 -9.49 -4.16
N TRP A 204 28.79 -8.58 -4.47
CA TRP A 204 28.81 -7.23 -3.92
C TRP A 204 27.55 -6.41 -4.22
N TRP A 205 26.84 -6.74 -5.31
CA TRP A 205 25.58 -6.12 -5.65
C TRP A 205 24.47 -6.39 -4.62
N ALA A 206 24.66 -7.39 -3.75
CA ALA A 206 23.75 -7.65 -2.63
C ALA A 206 23.60 -6.45 -1.68
N LEU A 207 24.54 -5.48 -1.69
CA LEU A 207 24.39 -4.23 -0.94
C LEU A 207 23.14 -3.41 -1.36
N LEU A 208 22.67 -3.58 -2.60
CA LEU A 208 21.41 -2.94 -3.05
C LEU A 208 20.18 -3.46 -2.27
N LEU A 209 20.25 -4.62 -1.61
CA LEU A 209 19.20 -5.10 -0.72
C LEU A 209 18.92 -4.13 0.42
N ILE A 210 19.95 -3.42 0.91
CA ILE A 210 19.79 -2.40 1.95
C ILE A 210 18.90 -1.27 1.43
N VAL A 211 19.13 -0.83 0.18
CA VAL A 211 18.33 0.23 -0.45
C VAL A 211 16.90 -0.24 -0.68
N SER A 212 16.73 -1.47 -1.20
CA SER A 212 15.42 -2.08 -1.39
C SER A 212 14.65 -2.20 -0.08
N ALA A 213 15.28 -2.72 0.99
CA ALA A 213 14.69 -2.83 2.31
C ALA A 213 14.30 -1.45 2.88
N ARG A 214 15.17 -0.44 2.73
CA ARG A 214 14.91 0.92 3.19
C ARG A 214 13.71 1.55 2.48
N LEU A 215 13.61 1.38 1.16
CA LEU A 215 12.47 1.84 0.37
C LEU A 215 11.18 1.13 0.76
N TYR A 216 11.23 -0.17 0.99
CA TYR A 216 10.08 -0.95 1.45
C TYR A 216 9.57 -0.44 2.80
N VAL A 217 10.46 -0.27 3.79
CA VAL A 217 10.12 0.27 5.11
C VAL A 217 9.54 1.68 5.01
N ALA A 218 10.13 2.55 4.18
CA ALA A 218 9.59 3.87 3.91
C ALA A 218 8.20 3.82 3.25
N GLY A 219 7.96 2.86 2.35
CA GLY A 219 6.65 2.61 1.75
C GLY A 219 5.60 2.18 2.77
N VAL A 220 5.97 1.30 3.73
CA VAL A 220 5.10 0.93 4.86
C VAL A 220 4.79 2.14 5.74
N GLY A 221 5.75 3.04 5.95
CA GLY A 221 5.53 4.31 6.67
C GLY A 221 4.48 5.19 5.99
N SER A 222 4.56 5.35 4.66
CA SER A 222 3.58 6.12 3.90
C SER A 222 2.17 5.47 3.90
N GLU A 223 2.10 4.13 3.88
CA GLU A 223 0.80 3.42 4.03
C GLU A 223 0.18 3.68 5.40
N ARG A 224 0.99 3.69 6.47
CA ARG A 224 0.50 4.04 7.81
C ARG A 224 -0.02 5.47 7.85
N ALA A 225 0.69 6.42 7.26
CA ALA A 225 0.24 7.80 7.18
C ALA A 225 -1.11 7.92 6.46
N ALA A 226 -1.33 7.19 5.36
CA ALA A 226 -2.61 7.15 4.69
C ALA A 226 -3.74 6.60 5.60
N ASN A 227 -3.46 5.49 6.29
CA ASN A 227 -4.43 4.89 7.21
C ASN A 227 -4.75 5.83 8.39
N ASP A 228 -3.75 6.60 8.87
CA ASP A 228 -3.94 7.60 9.94
C ASP A 228 -4.92 8.69 9.51
N VAL A 229 -4.84 9.18 8.26
CA VAL A 229 -5.81 10.16 7.73
C VAL A 229 -7.24 9.62 7.79
N ILE A 230 -7.45 8.36 7.41
CA ILE A 230 -8.79 7.73 7.48
C ILE A 230 -9.27 7.63 8.94
N VAL A 231 -8.42 7.11 9.83
CA VAL A 231 -8.79 6.94 11.25
C VAL A 231 -9.08 8.29 11.91
N GLN A 232 -8.23 9.29 11.70
CA GLN A 232 -8.43 10.64 12.23
C GLN A 232 -9.70 11.29 11.68
N SER A 233 -10.02 11.06 10.39
CA SER A 233 -11.28 11.55 9.80
C SER A 233 -12.52 10.92 10.44
N VAL A 234 -12.42 9.65 10.88
CA VAL A 234 -13.47 8.96 11.64
C VAL A 234 -13.58 9.54 13.05
N VAL A 235 -12.46 9.71 13.75
CA VAL A 235 -12.41 10.29 15.10
C VAL A 235 -12.95 11.73 15.11
N ALA A 236 -12.62 12.52 14.10
CA ALA A 236 -13.13 13.88 13.93
C ALA A 236 -14.62 13.94 13.53
N GLY A 237 -15.27 12.79 13.30
CA GLY A 237 -16.68 12.74 12.91
C GLY A 237 -16.96 13.19 11.47
N LEU A 238 -15.93 13.40 10.64
CA LEU A 238 -16.08 13.81 9.24
C LEU A 238 -16.66 12.69 8.37
N ILE A 239 -16.30 11.45 8.68
CA ILE A 239 -16.79 10.26 8.00
C ILE A 239 -17.21 9.19 9.02
N THR A 240 -18.30 8.50 8.75
CA THR A 240 -18.79 7.43 9.62
C THR A 240 -18.65 6.09 8.93
N PRO A 241 -17.87 5.13 9.47
CA PRO A 241 -17.80 3.78 8.95
C PRO A 241 -19.09 3.02 9.25
N PHE A 242 -19.44 2.10 8.37
CA PHE A 242 -20.66 1.29 8.53
C PHE A 242 -20.56 0.36 9.75
N SER A 243 -19.37 -0.16 10.03
CA SER A 243 -19.10 -0.98 11.22
C SER A 243 -19.43 -0.26 12.54
N ILE A 244 -19.31 1.07 12.58
CA ILE A 244 -19.67 1.86 13.74
C ILE A 244 -21.19 2.19 13.76
N THR A 245 -21.80 2.48 12.61
CA THR A 245 -23.25 2.82 12.53
C THR A 245 -24.13 1.57 12.58
N GLY A 246 -23.75 0.48 11.95
CA GLY A 246 -24.55 -0.75 11.88
C GLY A 246 -24.76 -1.44 13.22
N ALA A 247 -23.82 -1.27 14.16
CA ALA A 247 -24.00 -1.79 15.52
C ALA A 247 -24.98 -0.96 16.40
N ALA A 248 -25.25 0.29 16.00
CA ALA A 248 -26.21 1.16 16.70
C ALA A 248 -27.63 1.04 16.16
N GLY A 249 -27.82 0.36 15.02
CA GLY A 249 -29.08 0.39 14.26
C GLY A 249 -29.68 -0.99 13.96
N VAL A 250 -29.50 -2.00 14.82
CA VAL A 250 -30.47 -3.12 14.82
C VAL A 250 -31.70 -2.59 15.54
N PRO A 251 -32.79 -2.20 14.82
CA PRO A 251 -34.03 -1.90 15.50
C PRO A 251 -34.38 -3.18 16.27
N ALA A 252 -34.62 -3.03 17.58
CA ALA A 252 -35.14 -4.11 18.38
C ALA A 252 -36.35 -4.68 17.62
N VAL A 253 -36.25 -5.91 17.16
CA VAL A 253 -37.36 -6.62 16.57
C VAL A 253 -38.49 -6.50 17.58
N PRO A 254 -39.63 -5.88 17.25
CA PRO A 254 -40.72 -5.78 18.19
C PRO A 254 -41.15 -7.22 18.50
N THR A 255 -40.77 -7.71 19.67
CA THR A 255 -41.29 -8.94 20.27
C THR A 255 -42.74 -8.68 20.65
N GLY A 256 -43.61 -8.58 19.67
CA GLY A 256 -45.03 -8.33 19.82
C GLY A 256 -45.85 -9.10 18.83
N LEU A 257 -45.81 -10.42 18.93
CA LEU A 257 -46.89 -11.30 18.43
C LEU A 257 -46.97 -12.48 19.39
N SER A 258 -47.47 -12.23 20.60
CA SER A 258 -48.17 -13.21 21.40
C SER A 258 -49.65 -12.89 21.25
N GLN A 259 -50.34 -13.54 20.34
CA GLN A 259 -51.75 -13.96 20.46
C GLN A 259 -51.94 -15.27 19.74
#